data_fc94cbffa9f563379fb0d54b5c084b51
#
_entry.id   fc94cbffa9f563379fb0d54b5c084b51
#
_cell.length_a   1.000
_cell.length_b   1.000
_cell.length_c   1.000
_cell.angle_alpha   90.00
_cell.angle_beta   90.00
_cell.angle_gamma   90.00
#
_symmetry.space_group_name_H-M   'P 1'
#
loop_
_entity.id
_entity.type
_entity.pdbx_description
1 polymer ?
#
loop_
_entity_poly.entity_id
_entity_poly.type
_entity_poly.pdbx_seq_one_letter_code
_entity_poly.pdbx_strand_id
1 'polypeptide(L)'
;MKTIIFAFLSALVAVLATLALAGYIFFRITKRYFDNQQKLEMLQMRVDEHREVVKLVTPIKLQAYERMALFLERISPESLVLRCYQPGMDTKLLQGVMTKTIRDEWEHNLSQQVYISSEAWNRIRKAKDEMVGVINSAAITVPADADPARLASTIFATVAEGKLPTTPALEFLKQEMREL
;
A
#
# COMPACT_ATOMS: atom_id res chain seq x y z
N MET A 1 -79.48 13.85 -38.40
CA MET A 1 -79.33 13.05 -37.20
C MET A 1 -78.03 12.16 -37.28
N LYS A 2 -77.83 11.35 -38.33
CA LYS A 2 -76.65 10.45 -38.50
C LYS A 2 -75.36 11.22 -38.55
N THR A 3 -75.21 12.37 -39.18
CA THR A 3 -74.01 13.20 -39.30
C THR A 3 -73.53 13.78 -37.96
N ILE A 4 -74.53 14.19 -37.11
CA ILE A 4 -74.20 14.71 -35.78
C ILE A 4 -73.69 13.63 -34.84
N ILE A 5 -74.24 12.42 -34.89
CA ILE A 5 -73.79 11.26 -34.11
C ILE A 5 -72.41 10.86 -34.54
N PHE A 6 -72.11 10.87 -35.84
CA PHE A 6 -70.75 10.53 -36.34
C PHE A 6 -69.67 11.55 -35.92
N ALA A 7 -70.01 12.85 -35.97
CA ALA A 7 -69.13 13.91 -35.50
C ALA A 7 -68.84 13.80 -33.99
N PHE A 8 -69.85 13.47 -33.19
CA PHE A 8 -69.70 13.27 -31.76
C PHE A 8 -68.83 12.06 -31.43
N LEU A 9 -69.04 10.97 -32.16
CA LEU A 9 -68.27 9.75 -31.98
C LEU A 9 -66.79 9.97 -32.36
N SER A 10 -66.51 10.68 -33.46
CA SER A 10 -65.11 11.00 -33.86
C SER A 10 -64.41 11.92 -32.86
N ALA A 11 -65.10 12.90 -32.31
CA ALA A 11 -64.56 13.77 -31.28
C ALA A 11 -64.23 12.99 -29.97
N LEU A 12 -65.16 12.09 -29.58
CA LEU A 12 -64.89 11.21 -28.42
C LEU A 12 -63.69 10.34 -28.60
N VAL A 13 -63.54 9.72 -29.79
CA VAL A 13 -62.29 8.89 -30.10
C VAL A 13 -61.04 9.73 -30.08
N ALA A 14 -61.05 10.95 -30.61
CA ALA A 14 -59.92 11.85 -30.58
C ALA A 14 -59.51 12.23 -29.14
N VAL A 15 -60.46 12.51 -28.27
CA VAL A 15 -60.24 12.83 -26.86
C VAL A 15 -59.63 11.60 -26.13
N LEU A 16 -60.17 10.41 -26.35
CA LEU A 16 -59.64 9.18 -25.75
C LEU A 16 -58.21 8.88 -26.24
N ALA A 17 -57.93 9.08 -27.52
CA ALA A 17 -56.60 8.89 -28.08
C ALA A 17 -55.57 9.88 -27.49
N THR A 18 -55.94 11.17 -27.30
CA THR A 18 -55.06 12.17 -26.66
C THR A 18 -54.80 11.86 -25.19
N LEU A 19 -55.80 11.41 -24.45
CA LEU A 19 -55.62 10.97 -23.05
C LEU A 19 -54.74 9.75 -22.93
N ALA A 20 -54.90 8.77 -23.82
CA ALA A 20 -54.04 7.57 -23.85
C ALA A 20 -52.58 7.92 -24.16
N LEU A 21 -52.36 8.84 -25.12
CA LEU A 21 -51.02 9.31 -25.47
C LEU A 21 -50.36 10.06 -24.30
N ALA A 22 -51.10 10.96 -23.66
CA ALA A 22 -50.65 11.70 -22.49
C ALA A 22 -50.27 10.76 -21.32
N GLY A 23 -51.12 9.76 -21.05
CA GLY A 23 -50.88 8.73 -20.05
C GLY A 23 -49.62 7.90 -20.36
N TYR A 24 -49.43 7.51 -21.62
CA TYR A 24 -48.24 6.79 -22.05
C TYR A 24 -46.98 7.62 -21.89
N ILE A 25 -46.98 8.88 -22.28
CA ILE A 25 -45.85 9.80 -22.12
C ILE A 25 -45.52 9.99 -20.64
N PHE A 26 -46.54 10.24 -19.82
CA PHE A 26 -46.37 10.37 -18.37
C PHE A 26 -45.75 9.11 -17.75
N PHE A 27 -46.29 7.95 -18.07
CA PHE A 27 -45.76 6.66 -17.59
C PHE A 27 -44.30 6.48 -17.98
N ARG A 28 -43.95 6.79 -19.24
CA ARG A 28 -42.57 6.65 -19.73
C ARG A 28 -41.58 7.60 -19.06
N ILE A 29 -42.02 8.86 -18.80
CA ILE A 29 -41.20 9.85 -18.07
C ILE A 29 -40.99 9.38 -16.62
N THR A 30 -42.06 9.00 -15.96
CA THR A 30 -42.05 8.55 -14.57
C THR A 30 -41.14 7.31 -14.42
N LYS A 31 -41.28 6.32 -15.31
CA LYS A 31 -40.42 5.13 -15.31
C LYS A 31 -38.96 5.49 -15.47
N ARG A 32 -38.61 6.37 -16.43
CA ARG A 32 -37.21 6.85 -16.59
C ARG A 32 -36.71 7.57 -15.37
N TYR A 33 -37.54 8.36 -14.73
CA TYR A 33 -37.14 9.06 -13.50
C TYR A 33 -36.81 8.07 -12.38
N PHE A 34 -37.65 7.07 -12.14
CA PHE A 34 -37.38 6.03 -11.14
C PHE A 34 -36.17 5.17 -11.48
N ASP A 35 -35.99 4.76 -12.73
CA ASP A 35 -34.82 3.99 -13.17
C ASP A 35 -33.50 4.77 -12.97
N ASN A 36 -33.54 6.10 -13.20
CA ASN A 36 -32.37 6.95 -12.94
C ASN A 36 -32.08 7.13 -11.45
N GLN A 37 -33.11 7.30 -10.62
CA GLN A 37 -32.95 7.39 -9.16
C GLN A 37 -32.33 6.12 -8.58
N GLN A 38 -32.83 4.96 -8.96
CA GLN A 38 -32.27 3.67 -8.52
C GLN A 38 -30.81 3.50 -8.93
N LYS A 39 -30.44 3.94 -10.14
CA LYS A 39 -29.02 3.92 -10.58
C LYS A 39 -28.14 4.83 -9.73
N LEU A 40 -28.61 6.02 -9.41
CA LEU A 40 -27.87 6.96 -8.57
C LEU A 40 -27.70 6.43 -7.15
N GLU A 41 -28.74 5.86 -6.57
CA GLU A 41 -28.69 5.23 -5.24
C GLU A 41 -27.71 4.05 -5.21
N MET A 42 -27.72 3.19 -6.23
CA MET A 42 -26.76 2.07 -6.33
C MET A 42 -25.31 2.57 -6.48
N LEU A 43 -25.09 3.64 -7.24
CA LEU A 43 -23.75 4.23 -7.37
C LEU A 43 -23.29 4.84 -6.04
N GLN A 44 -24.18 5.55 -5.34
CA GLN A 44 -23.86 6.10 -4.02
C GLN A 44 -23.52 5.01 -3.01
N MET A 45 -24.32 3.93 -2.93
CA MET A 45 -24.04 2.79 -2.06
C MET A 45 -22.67 2.17 -2.36
N ARG A 46 -22.31 1.96 -3.62
CA ARG A 46 -20.98 1.44 -3.99
C ARG A 46 -19.84 2.36 -3.59
N VAL A 47 -20.03 3.67 -3.76
CA VAL A 47 -19.03 4.68 -3.36
C VAL A 47 -18.86 4.69 -1.85
N ASP A 48 -19.97 4.62 -1.10
CA ASP A 48 -19.94 4.63 0.36
C ASP A 48 -19.32 3.33 0.91
N GLU A 49 -19.69 2.18 0.36
CA GLU A 49 -19.05 0.89 0.69
C GLU A 49 -17.54 0.92 0.44
N HIS A 50 -17.13 1.43 -0.72
CA HIS A 50 -15.71 1.57 -1.03
C HIS A 50 -14.98 2.50 -0.06
N ARG A 51 -15.59 3.63 0.29
CA ARG A 51 -15.05 4.57 1.28
C ARG A 51 -14.88 3.95 2.66
N GLU A 52 -15.84 3.14 3.11
CA GLU A 52 -15.74 2.44 4.39
C GLU A 52 -14.59 1.44 4.40
N VAL A 53 -14.42 0.65 3.33
CA VAL A 53 -13.29 -0.28 3.19
C VAL A 53 -11.96 0.48 3.20
N VAL A 54 -11.84 1.57 2.45
CA VAL A 54 -10.62 2.40 2.42
C VAL A 54 -10.30 2.96 3.80
N LYS A 55 -11.29 3.49 4.54
CA LYS A 55 -11.10 4.01 5.90
C LYS A 55 -10.56 2.94 6.86
N LEU A 56 -10.98 1.68 6.71
CA LEU A 56 -10.52 0.58 7.56
C LEU A 56 -9.14 0.06 7.16
N VAL A 57 -8.85 -0.02 5.88
CA VAL A 57 -7.62 -0.63 5.36
C VAL A 57 -6.44 0.33 5.33
N THR A 58 -6.69 1.62 5.04
CA THR A 58 -5.61 2.62 4.93
C THR A 58 -4.75 2.75 6.21
N PRO A 59 -5.31 2.79 7.44
CA PRO A 59 -4.50 2.85 8.66
C PRO A 59 -3.61 1.61 8.83
N ILE A 60 -4.10 0.43 8.45
CA ILE A 60 -3.35 -0.83 8.54
C ILE A 60 -2.16 -0.82 7.55
N LYS A 61 -2.40 -0.36 6.32
CA LYS A 61 -1.33 -0.18 5.34
C LYS A 61 -0.29 0.80 5.85
N LEU A 62 -0.72 1.98 6.33
CA LEU A 62 0.17 3.01 6.85
C LEU A 62 1.07 2.46 7.96
N GLN A 63 0.51 1.69 8.88
CA GLN A 63 1.27 1.04 9.95
C GLN A 63 2.29 0.02 9.39
N ALA A 64 1.96 -0.69 8.32
CA ALA A 64 2.90 -1.60 7.68
C ALA A 64 4.09 -0.86 7.03
N TYR A 65 3.83 0.26 6.34
CA TYR A 65 4.89 1.11 5.79
C TYR A 65 5.79 1.69 6.88
N GLU A 66 5.21 2.17 7.97
CA GLU A 66 5.94 2.66 9.14
C GLU A 66 6.85 1.58 9.73
N ARG A 67 6.35 0.37 9.94
CA ARG A 67 7.13 -0.77 10.44
C ARG A 67 8.28 -1.12 9.52
N MET A 68 8.07 -1.11 8.20
CA MET A 68 9.12 -1.40 7.24
C MET A 68 10.17 -0.29 7.14
N ALA A 69 9.77 0.96 7.29
CA ALA A 69 10.70 2.09 7.41
C ALA A 69 11.57 1.95 8.68
N LEU A 70 10.95 1.65 9.82
CA LEU A 70 11.68 1.37 11.07
C LEU A 70 12.63 0.17 10.92
N PHE A 71 12.22 -0.90 10.25
CA PHE A 71 13.10 -2.02 9.95
C PHE A 71 14.36 -1.58 9.20
N LEU A 72 14.21 -0.81 8.12
CA LEU A 72 15.33 -0.31 7.31
C LEU A 72 16.27 0.59 8.12
N GLU A 73 15.75 1.46 8.97
CA GLU A 73 16.52 2.31 9.85
C GLU A 73 17.28 1.49 10.92
N ARG A 74 16.64 0.46 11.47
CA ARG A 74 17.22 -0.40 12.51
C ARG A 74 18.34 -1.30 11.99
N ILE A 75 18.31 -1.71 10.72
CA ILE A 75 19.37 -2.48 10.09
C ILE A 75 20.45 -1.60 9.45
N SER A 76 20.32 -0.27 9.47
CA SER A 76 21.37 0.64 9.00
C SER A 76 22.66 0.44 9.82
N PRO A 77 23.84 0.63 9.23
CA PRO A 77 25.11 0.36 9.89
C PRO A 77 25.26 1.05 11.24
N GLU A 78 24.93 2.34 11.31
CA GLU A 78 25.05 3.12 12.54
C GLU A 78 24.17 2.56 13.66
N SER A 79 22.89 2.38 13.37
CA SER A 79 21.93 1.85 14.33
C SER A 79 22.26 0.41 14.75
N LEU A 80 22.66 -0.42 13.79
CA LEU A 80 22.93 -1.83 14.03
C LEU A 80 24.21 -2.03 14.85
N VAL A 81 25.30 -1.34 14.51
CA VAL A 81 26.57 -1.43 15.27
C VAL A 81 26.36 -0.98 16.70
N LEU A 82 25.74 0.18 16.91
CA LEU A 82 25.50 0.71 18.27
C LEU A 82 24.66 -0.24 19.14
N ARG A 83 23.71 -0.96 18.56
CA ARG A 83 22.88 -1.92 19.30
C ARG A 83 23.54 -3.25 19.56
N CYS A 84 24.42 -3.69 18.66
CA CYS A 84 25.03 -5.03 18.72
C CYS A 84 26.38 -5.03 19.43
N TYR A 85 27.10 -3.92 19.44
CA TYR A 85 28.41 -3.81 20.08
C TYR A 85 28.32 -3.94 21.60
N GLN A 86 29.14 -4.81 22.16
CA GLN A 86 29.32 -4.93 23.61
C GLN A 86 30.82 -5.05 23.93
N PRO A 87 31.28 -4.47 25.04
CA PRO A 87 32.65 -4.60 25.48
C PRO A 87 33.06 -6.09 25.68
N GLY A 88 34.26 -6.45 25.23
CA GLY A 88 34.77 -7.81 25.38
C GLY A 88 34.40 -8.78 24.24
N MET A 89 33.65 -8.29 23.24
CA MET A 89 33.44 -9.07 22.00
C MET A 89 34.70 -9.09 21.13
N ASP A 90 34.79 -10.11 20.28
CA ASP A 90 35.67 -10.13 19.11
C ASP A 90 34.92 -9.82 17.82
N THR A 91 35.64 -9.68 16.72
CA THR A 91 35.07 -9.41 15.38
C THR A 91 34.06 -10.49 14.96
N LYS A 92 34.37 -11.77 15.20
CA LYS A 92 33.52 -12.90 14.81
C LYS A 92 32.19 -12.90 15.57
N LEU A 93 32.23 -12.60 16.86
CA LEU A 93 31.04 -12.53 17.69
C LEU A 93 30.14 -11.34 17.26
N LEU A 94 30.74 -10.15 17.03
CA LEU A 94 30.00 -8.98 16.56
C LEU A 94 29.32 -9.25 15.21
N GLN A 95 30.04 -9.84 14.23
CA GLN A 95 29.44 -10.23 12.93
C GLN A 95 28.26 -11.18 13.12
N GLY A 96 28.39 -12.21 13.97
CA GLY A 96 27.34 -13.17 14.25
C GLY A 96 26.09 -12.51 14.88
N VAL A 97 26.30 -11.63 15.87
CA VAL A 97 25.22 -10.90 16.53
C VAL A 97 24.52 -9.96 15.55
N MET A 98 25.24 -9.20 14.73
CA MET A 98 24.65 -8.29 13.75
C MET A 98 23.81 -9.02 12.71
N THR A 99 24.35 -10.11 12.14
CA THR A 99 23.62 -10.89 11.13
C THR A 99 22.39 -11.60 11.71
N LYS A 100 22.49 -12.09 12.95
CA LYS A 100 21.35 -12.65 13.68
C LYS A 100 20.30 -11.57 13.94
N THR A 101 20.69 -10.38 14.39
CA THR A 101 19.76 -9.27 14.67
C THR A 101 18.99 -8.86 13.42
N ILE A 102 19.65 -8.77 12.25
CA ILE A 102 18.95 -8.49 10.98
C ILE A 102 17.92 -9.57 10.66
N ARG A 103 18.26 -10.84 10.89
CA ARG A 103 17.34 -11.96 10.63
C ARG A 103 16.14 -11.93 11.57
N ASP A 104 16.36 -11.74 12.85
CA ASP A 104 15.31 -11.70 13.87
C ASP A 104 14.33 -10.52 13.58
N GLU A 105 14.87 -9.33 13.25
CA GLU A 105 14.08 -8.17 12.86
C GLU A 105 13.26 -8.42 11.58
N TRP A 106 13.84 -9.11 10.60
CA TRP A 106 13.15 -9.49 9.36
C TRP A 106 12.00 -10.46 9.63
N GLU A 107 12.26 -11.52 10.38
CA GLU A 107 11.24 -12.53 10.73
C GLU A 107 10.08 -11.92 11.49
N HIS A 108 10.36 -10.98 12.39
CA HIS A 108 9.33 -10.25 13.12
C HIS A 108 8.41 -9.41 12.22
N ASN A 109 8.89 -9.00 11.07
CA ASN A 109 8.16 -8.13 10.14
C ASN A 109 7.62 -8.87 8.89
N LEU A 110 7.75 -10.20 8.79
CA LEU A 110 7.31 -10.97 7.62
C LEU A 110 5.84 -10.78 7.25
N SER A 111 4.97 -10.61 8.24
CA SER A 111 3.53 -10.42 8.00
C SER A 111 3.20 -9.10 7.27
N GLN A 112 4.09 -8.11 7.31
CA GLN A 112 3.85 -6.81 6.67
C GLN A 112 3.79 -6.90 5.15
N GLN A 113 4.35 -7.95 4.54
CA GLN A 113 4.29 -8.20 3.09
C GLN A 113 2.87 -8.23 2.53
N VAL A 114 1.87 -8.51 3.37
CA VAL A 114 0.46 -8.58 2.96
C VAL A 114 -0.14 -7.19 2.69
N TYR A 115 0.41 -6.15 3.33
CA TYR A 115 -0.14 -4.81 3.35
C TYR A 115 0.61 -3.80 2.49
N ILE A 116 1.80 -4.14 2.02
CA ILE A 116 2.63 -3.30 1.15
C ILE A 116 2.70 -3.88 -0.26
N SER A 117 3.15 -3.10 -1.25
CA SER A 117 3.30 -3.59 -2.61
C SER A 117 4.41 -4.65 -2.74
N SER A 118 4.27 -5.51 -3.75
CA SER A 118 5.31 -6.50 -4.07
C SER A 118 6.64 -5.84 -4.44
N GLU A 119 6.60 -4.66 -5.06
CA GLU A 119 7.81 -3.90 -5.41
C GLU A 119 8.51 -3.37 -4.15
N ALA A 120 7.76 -2.75 -3.22
CA ALA A 120 8.28 -2.30 -1.93
C ALA A 120 8.92 -3.47 -1.17
N TRP A 121 8.20 -4.59 -1.07
CA TRP A 121 8.71 -5.79 -0.41
C TRP A 121 10.02 -6.30 -1.01
N ASN A 122 10.11 -6.35 -2.34
CA ASN A 122 11.33 -6.80 -3.03
C ASN A 122 12.51 -5.86 -2.79
N ARG A 123 12.29 -4.54 -2.78
CA ARG A 123 13.33 -3.53 -2.50
C ARG A 123 13.84 -3.63 -1.07
N ILE A 124 12.95 -3.84 -0.10
CA ILE A 124 13.31 -4.02 1.31
C ILE A 124 14.12 -5.31 1.50
N ARG A 125 13.67 -6.41 0.90
CA ARG A 125 14.39 -7.69 0.93
C ARG A 125 15.79 -7.54 0.33
N LYS A 126 15.93 -6.88 -0.80
CA LYS A 126 17.22 -6.59 -1.44
C LYS A 126 18.11 -5.78 -0.52
N ALA A 127 17.61 -4.71 0.08
CA ALA A 127 18.36 -3.88 1.03
C ALA A 127 18.85 -4.69 2.23
N LYS A 128 18.03 -5.57 2.78
CA LYS A 128 18.41 -6.51 3.85
C LYS A 128 19.54 -7.44 3.40
N ASP A 129 19.43 -8.05 2.23
CA ASP A 129 20.44 -8.99 1.73
C ASP A 129 21.77 -8.28 1.43
N GLU A 130 21.72 -7.06 0.88
CA GLU A 130 22.89 -6.22 0.66
C GLU A 130 23.57 -5.82 1.98
N MET A 131 22.80 -5.48 3.03
CA MET A 131 23.36 -5.17 4.36
C MET A 131 24.09 -6.38 4.96
N VAL A 132 23.51 -7.58 4.88
CA VAL A 132 24.19 -8.81 5.29
C VAL A 132 25.46 -9.03 4.47
N GLY A 133 25.42 -8.77 3.17
CA GLY A 133 26.59 -8.81 2.28
C GLY A 133 27.70 -7.85 2.71
N VAL A 134 27.37 -6.61 3.04
CA VAL A 134 28.35 -5.60 3.54
C VAL A 134 29.02 -6.09 4.82
N ILE A 135 28.27 -6.60 5.79
CA ILE A 135 28.80 -7.09 7.06
C ILE A 135 29.74 -8.27 6.82
N ASN A 136 29.34 -9.24 6.00
CA ASN A 136 30.13 -10.41 5.71
C ASN A 136 31.42 -10.07 4.93
N SER A 137 31.32 -9.17 3.95
CA SER A 137 32.49 -8.71 3.18
C SER A 137 33.49 -7.97 4.06
N ALA A 138 33.02 -7.09 4.96
CA ALA A 138 33.85 -6.40 5.91
C ALA A 138 34.54 -7.39 6.88
N ALA A 139 33.83 -8.42 7.35
CA ALA A 139 34.34 -9.41 8.28
C ALA A 139 35.44 -10.29 7.65
N ILE A 140 35.48 -10.50 6.33
CA ILE A 140 36.55 -11.25 5.64
C ILE A 140 37.88 -10.48 5.69
N THR A 141 37.84 -9.15 5.73
CA THR A 141 39.03 -8.29 5.69
C THR A 141 39.63 -8.01 7.07
N VAL A 142 38.94 -8.39 8.15
CA VAL A 142 39.37 -8.17 9.53
C VAL A 142 39.63 -9.51 10.22
N PRO A 143 40.74 -9.67 10.98
CA PRO A 143 40.98 -10.89 11.76
C PRO A 143 39.81 -11.19 12.72
N ALA A 144 39.49 -12.48 12.87
CA ALA A 144 38.33 -12.93 13.64
C ALA A 144 38.44 -12.58 15.14
N ASP A 145 39.64 -12.56 15.67
CA ASP A 145 40.01 -12.24 17.05
C ASP A 145 40.36 -10.76 17.28
N ALA A 146 40.26 -9.93 16.22
CA ALA A 146 40.54 -8.50 16.35
C ALA A 146 39.44 -7.76 17.15
N ASP A 147 39.80 -6.56 17.59
CA ASP A 147 38.87 -5.64 18.21
C ASP A 147 37.63 -5.39 17.29
N PRO A 148 36.44 -5.60 17.77
CA PRO A 148 35.21 -5.39 16.99
C PRO A 148 35.06 -3.97 16.43
N ALA A 149 35.73 -2.96 17.02
CA ALA A 149 35.75 -1.60 16.48
C ALA A 149 36.40 -1.54 15.08
N ARG A 150 37.31 -2.49 14.73
CA ARG A 150 37.86 -2.58 13.38
C ARG A 150 36.82 -3.05 12.37
N LEU A 151 35.99 -4.02 12.75
CA LEU A 151 34.87 -4.44 11.90
C LEU A 151 33.88 -3.27 11.70
N ALA A 152 33.51 -2.58 12.77
CA ALA A 152 32.62 -1.41 12.68
C ALA A 152 33.18 -0.33 11.75
N SER A 153 34.44 0.05 11.90
CA SER A 153 35.08 1.05 11.04
C SER A 153 35.17 0.60 9.58
N THR A 154 35.43 -0.68 9.31
CA THR A 154 35.44 -1.24 7.95
C THR A 154 34.05 -1.20 7.32
N ILE A 155 32.97 -1.54 8.07
CA ILE A 155 31.59 -1.43 7.60
C ILE A 155 31.27 0.03 7.24
N PHE A 156 31.60 0.98 8.11
CA PHE A 156 31.36 2.40 7.86
C PHE A 156 32.13 2.92 6.64
N ALA A 157 33.39 2.52 6.46
CA ALA A 157 34.18 2.88 5.28
C ALA A 157 33.55 2.32 4.00
N THR A 158 33.15 1.05 4.00
CA THR A 158 32.51 0.40 2.85
C THR A 158 31.21 1.12 2.44
N VAL A 159 30.41 1.56 3.41
CA VAL A 159 29.16 2.27 3.15
C VAL A 159 29.40 3.73 2.73
N ALA A 160 30.44 4.38 3.25
CA ALA A 160 30.81 5.75 2.87
C ALA A 160 31.28 5.85 1.42
N GLU A 161 31.96 4.82 0.90
CA GLU A 161 32.40 4.73 -0.51
C GLU A 161 31.24 4.40 -1.47
N GLY A 162 30.16 3.79 -0.98
CA GLY A 162 28.99 3.37 -1.73
C GLY A 162 27.72 4.11 -1.31
N LYS A 163 26.58 3.69 -1.88
CA LYS A 163 25.27 4.10 -1.37
C LYS A 163 24.85 3.16 -0.25
N LEU A 164 24.34 3.74 0.84
CA LEU A 164 23.72 2.98 1.93
C LEU A 164 22.61 2.06 1.36
N PRO A 165 22.67 0.74 1.51
CA PRO A 165 21.72 -0.18 0.89
C PRO A 165 20.26 0.06 1.26
N THR A 166 20.00 0.59 2.46
CA THR A 166 18.64 0.85 2.95
C THR A 166 18.01 2.11 2.36
N THR A 167 18.81 3.09 1.92
CA THR A 167 18.29 4.39 1.41
C THR A 167 17.36 4.25 0.20
N PRO A 168 17.70 3.50 -0.87
CA PRO A 168 16.81 3.39 -2.03
C PRO A 168 15.46 2.74 -1.71
N ALA A 169 15.46 1.77 -0.77
CA ALA A 169 14.23 1.12 -0.33
C ALA A 169 13.37 2.07 0.51
N LEU A 170 14.00 2.85 1.40
CA LEU A 170 13.32 3.83 2.25
C LEU A 170 12.69 4.96 1.41
N GLU A 171 13.42 5.50 0.43
CA GLU A 171 12.88 6.54 -0.45
C GLU A 171 11.70 6.02 -1.30
N PHE A 172 11.77 4.77 -1.75
CA PHE A 172 10.65 4.14 -2.45
C PHE A 172 9.41 4.00 -1.55
N LEU A 173 9.57 3.57 -0.29
CA LEU A 173 8.48 3.51 0.68
C LEU A 173 7.84 4.88 0.91
N LYS A 174 8.65 5.93 1.04
CA LYS A 174 8.15 7.31 1.20
C LYS A 174 7.36 7.78 0.00
N GLN A 175 7.80 7.42 -1.21
CA GLN A 175 7.09 7.77 -2.44
C GLN A 175 5.74 7.06 -2.50
N GLU A 176 5.72 5.75 -2.32
CA GLU A 176 4.52 4.93 -2.40
C GLU A 176 3.48 5.30 -1.32
N MET A 177 3.95 5.66 -0.12
CA MET A 177 3.08 6.13 0.96
C MET A 177 2.37 7.46 0.63
N ARG A 178 2.96 8.32 -0.21
CA ARG A 178 2.32 9.58 -0.63
C ARG A 178 1.20 9.38 -1.65
N GLU A 179 1.16 8.22 -2.27
CA GLU A 179 0.17 7.84 -3.29
C GLU A 179 -1.01 7.03 -2.71
N LEU A 180 -0.98 6.69 -1.40
CA LEU A 180 -2.05 6.02 -0.68
C LEU A 180 -3.20 6.96 -0.34
#